data_05c3f9c0633483ebb9bd5878f5d76c1e
#
_entry.id   05c3f9c0633483ebb9bd5878f5d76c1e
#
_cell.length_a   1.000
_cell.length_b   1.000
_cell.length_c   1.000
_cell.angle_alpha   90.00
_cell.angle_beta   90.00
_cell.angle_gamma   90.00
#
_symmetry.space_group_name_H-M   'P 1'
#
loop_
_entity.id
_entity.type
_entity.pdbx_description
1 polymer ?
#
loop_
_entity_poly.entity_id
_entity_poly.type
_entity_poly.pdbx_seq_one_letter_code
_entity_poly.pdbx_strand_id
1 'polypeptide(L)'
;MSNIYGKGAKGRATKLHAQIVRSKGSCERCGAGEQSFLQCAHIISRKYSWTRTDLENAFCLCASCHRVFTDNPVEFGIFTIDKIGDDKFDELIEKRNCIDKFDWEEEADRLKVIAKEEGLI
;
A
#
# COMPACT_ATOMS: atom_id res chain seq x y z
N MET A 1 -20.85 11.00 5.44
CA MET A 1 -19.40 11.02 5.32
C MET A 1 -18.95 10.00 4.27
N SER A 2 -18.14 10.40 3.33
CA SER A 2 -17.68 9.48 2.32
C SER A 2 -16.67 8.49 2.90
N ASN A 3 -16.74 7.24 2.47
CA ASN A 3 -15.81 6.20 2.86
C ASN A 3 -14.73 6.05 1.78
N ILE A 4 -13.57 6.69 2.01
CA ILE A 4 -12.48 6.70 1.02
C ILE A 4 -11.84 5.33 0.79
N TYR A 5 -12.09 4.38 1.70
CA TYR A 5 -11.51 3.03 1.59
C TYR A 5 -12.47 2.03 0.94
N GLY A 6 -13.74 2.40 0.75
CA GLY A 6 -14.78 1.51 0.26
C GLY A 6 -15.62 0.92 1.38
N LYS A 7 -16.58 0.09 1.01
CA LYS A 7 -17.54 -0.52 1.93
C LYS A 7 -17.20 -1.97 2.24
N GLY A 8 -17.74 -2.47 3.34
CA GLY A 8 -17.64 -3.88 3.72
C GLY A 8 -16.22 -4.35 4.00
N ALA A 9 -15.98 -5.63 3.77
CA ALA A 9 -14.69 -6.27 4.03
C ALA A 9 -13.56 -5.65 3.21
N LYS A 10 -13.83 -5.31 1.96
CA LYS A 10 -12.86 -4.64 1.09
C LYS A 10 -12.41 -3.29 1.69
N GLY A 11 -13.35 -2.50 2.19
CA GLY A 11 -13.04 -1.23 2.85
C GLY A 11 -12.24 -1.42 4.12
N ARG A 12 -12.61 -2.40 4.94
CA ARG A 12 -11.86 -2.71 6.17
C ARG A 12 -10.44 -3.15 5.87
N ALA A 13 -10.25 -4.04 4.89
CA ALA A 13 -8.93 -4.51 4.47
C ALA A 13 -8.08 -3.34 3.95
N THR A 14 -8.64 -2.48 3.13
CA THR A 14 -7.93 -1.32 2.56
C THR A 14 -7.48 -0.36 3.67
N LYS A 15 -8.34 -0.09 4.65
CA LYS A 15 -8.02 0.77 5.78
C LYS A 15 -6.89 0.18 6.63
N LEU A 16 -6.98 -1.10 6.95
CA LEU A 16 -5.95 -1.79 7.73
C LEU A 16 -4.61 -1.80 7.00
N HIS A 17 -4.62 -2.08 5.70
CA HIS A 17 -3.43 -2.04 4.86
C HIS A 17 -2.75 -0.66 4.94
N ALA A 18 -3.51 0.41 4.76
CA ALA A 18 -2.97 1.77 4.84
C ALA A 18 -2.38 2.07 6.22
N GLN A 19 -3.05 1.64 7.29
CA GLN A 19 -2.54 1.84 8.66
C GLN A 19 -1.22 1.11 8.87
N ILE A 20 -1.12 -0.14 8.43
CA ILE A 20 0.10 -0.94 8.56
C ILE A 20 1.24 -0.30 7.77
N VAL A 21 0.99 0.13 6.54
CA VAL A 21 2.01 0.80 5.73
C VAL A 21 2.50 2.08 6.41
N ARG A 22 1.59 2.91 6.89
CA ARG A 22 1.96 4.17 7.58
C ARG A 22 2.67 3.94 8.90
N SER A 23 2.51 2.78 9.52
CA SER A 23 3.16 2.45 10.80
C SER A 23 4.69 2.39 10.71
N LYS A 24 5.25 2.38 9.50
CA LYS A 24 6.70 2.47 9.30
C LYS A 24 7.27 3.75 9.93
N GLY A 25 6.46 4.80 10.06
CA GLY A 25 6.79 5.99 10.85
C GLY A 25 7.67 7.01 10.17
N SER A 26 8.19 6.73 8.99
CA SER A 26 9.01 7.68 8.22
C SER A 26 8.85 7.45 6.73
N CYS A 27 9.07 8.53 5.97
CA CYS A 27 9.01 8.47 4.50
C CYS A 27 10.16 7.63 3.95
N GLU A 28 9.84 6.64 3.13
CA GLU A 28 10.86 5.74 2.55
C GLU A 28 11.74 6.43 1.51
N ARG A 29 11.36 7.62 1.05
CA ARG A 29 12.18 8.39 0.11
C ARG A 29 13.08 9.42 0.79
N CYS A 30 12.52 10.27 1.65
CA CYS A 30 13.26 11.39 2.24
C CYS A 30 13.51 11.27 3.74
N GLY A 31 12.92 10.29 4.40
CA GLY A 31 13.10 10.07 5.84
C GLY A 31 12.27 10.97 6.75
N ALA A 32 11.42 11.84 6.18
CA ALA A 32 10.57 12.71 7.00
C ALA A 32 9.67 11.90 7.92
N GLY A 33 9.45 12.40 9.14
CA GLY A 33 8.65 11.71 10.14
C GLY A 33 7.15 11.95 10.01
N GLU A 34 6.41 11.48 11.02
CA GLU A 34 4.94 11.52 11.02
C GLU A 34 4.34 12.90 10.81
N GLN A 35 5.01 13.96 11.27
CA GLN A 35 4.55 15.34 11.11
C GLN A 35 4.44 15.76 9.64
N SER A 36 5.01 15.00 8.73
CA SER A 36 4.96 15.29 7.29
C SER A 36 3.80 14.57 6.59
N PHE A 37 2.82 14.12 7.33
CA PHE A 37 1.61 13.45 6.80
C PHE A 37 1.96 12.23 5.96
N LEU A 38 2.40 11.17 6.63
CA LEU A 38 2.74 9.91 5.98
C LEU A 38 1.51 9.28 5.31
N GLN A 39 1.70 8.81 4.09
CA GLN A 39 0.65 8.25 3.26
C GLN A 39 1.04 6.88 2.71
N CYS A 40 0.03 6.07 2.42
CA CYS A 40 0.20 4.78 1.77
C CYS A 40 0.21 5.01 0.26
N ALA A 41 1.37 4.85 -0.37
CA ALA A 41 1.54 5.06 -1.80
C ALA A 41 1.62 3.72 -2.53
N HIS A 42 0.57 3.37 -3.28
CA HIS A 42 0.51 2.11 -4.01
C HIS A 42 1.46 2.10 -5.21
N ILE A 43 2.17 0.99 -5.39
CA ILE A 43 3.01 0.76 -6.57
C ILE A 43 2.12 0.46 -7.77
N ILE A 44 1.27 -0.57 -7.64
CA ILE A 44 0.26 -0.94 -8.63
C ILE A 44 -1.08 -0.37 -8.16
N SER A 45 -1.85 0.19 -9.09
CA SER A 45 -3.12 0.84 -8.80
C SER A 45 -4.05 -0.01 -7.92
N ARG A 46 -4.75 0.66 -7.01
CA ARG A 46 -5.74 0.05 -6.12
C ARG A 46 -6.91 -0.62 -6.87
N LYS A 47 -7.06 -0.38 -8.16
CA LYS A 47 -8.14 -1.02 -8.93
C LYS A 47 -7.96 -2.53 -9.09
N TYR A 48 -6.75 -3.03 -8.88
CA TYR A 48 -6.44 -4.46 -9.01
C TYR A 48 -6.57 -5.14 -7.64
N SER A 49 -7.59 -6.01 -7.49
CA SER A 49 -7.93 -6.62 -6.19
C SER A 49 -6.78 -7.39 -5.55
N TRP A 50 -6.07 -8.21 -6.33
CA TRP A 50 -5.06 -9.11 -5.80
C TRP A 50 -3.82 -8.41 -5.25
N THR A 51 -3.55 -7.19 -5.67
CA THR A 51 -2.42 -6.40 -5.16
C THR A 51 -2.83 -5.22 -4.29
N ARG A 52 -4.12 -4.89 -4.25
CA ARG A 52 -4.63 -3.70 -3.55
C ARG A 52 -4.17 -3.61 -2.09
N THR A 53 -4.18 -4.72 -1.37
CA THR A 53 -3.82 -4.76 0.05
C THR A 53 -2.57 -5.60 0.33
N ASP A 54 -1.78 -5.87 -0.70
CA ASP A 54 -0.48 -6.51 -0.54
C ASP A 54 0.47 -5.51 0.12
N LEU A 55 1.04 -5.89 1.26
CA LEU A 55 1.94 -5.00 2.02
C LEU A 55 3.21 -4.65 1.23
N GLU A 56 3.58 -5.47 0.25
CA GLU A 56 4.73 -5.21 -0.62
C GLU A 56 4.39 -4.30 -1.80
N ASN A 57 3.11 -4.01 -2.01
CA ASN A 57 2.64 -3.16 -3.10
C ASN A 57 2.46 -1.71 -2.67
N ALA A 58 3.17 -1.26 -1.66
CA ALA A 58 3.03 0.11 -1.20
C ALA A 58 4.26 0.61 -0.47
N PHE A 59 4.50 1.90 -0.57
CA PHE A 59 5.51 2.61 0.21
C PHE A 59 4.85 3.55 1.19
N CYS A 60 5.51 3.78 2.32
CA CYS A 60 5.16 4.86 3.24
C CYS A 60 5.90 6.11 2.73
N LEU A 61 5.17 7.08 2.22
CA LEU A 61 5.73 8.33 1.70
C LEU A 61 5.09 9.53 2.39
N CYS A 62 5.86 10.58 2.64
CA CYS A 62 5.28 11.83 3.09
C CYS A 62 4.44 12.46 1.96
N ALA A 63 3.54 13.37 2.31
CA ALA A 63 2.66 14.00 1.34
C ALA A 63 3.42 14.61 0.16
N SER A 64 4.54 15.26 0.43
CA SER A 64 5.38 15.90 -0.58
C SER A 64 5.98 14.89 -1.55
N CYS A 65 6.60 13.82 -1.04
CA CYS A 65 7.21 12.78 -1.89
C CYS A 65 6.16 12.01 -2.68
N HIS A 66 5.01 11.73 -2.06
CA HIS A 66 3.90 11.07 -2.73
C HIS A 66 3.43 11.91 -3.93
N ARG A 67 3.32 13.22 -3.74
CA ARG A 67 2.93 14.14 -4.81
C ARG A 67 3.97 14.19 -5.93
N VAL A 68 5.26 14.25 -5.58
CA VAL A 68 6.34 14.24 -6.59
C VAL A 68 6.21 13.00 -7.47
N PHE A 69 6.02 11.84 -6.89
CA PHE A 69 5.93 10.59 -7.64
C PHE A 69 4.60 10.46 -8.41
N THR A 70 3.52 11.06 -7.92
CA THR A 70 2.26 11.11 -8.65
C THR A 70 2.41 11.92 -9.94
N ASP A 71 3.15 13.04 -9.86
CA ASP A 71 3.40 13.91 -11.01
C ASP A 71 4.50 13.38 -11.93
N ASN A 72 5.34 12.47 -11.45
CA ASN A 72 6.50 11.94 -12.17
C ASN A 72 6.52 10.40 -12.13
N PRO A 73 5.61 9.73 -12.86
CA PRO A 73 5.49 8.27 -12.79
C PRO A 73 6.73 7.50 -13.26
N VAL A 74 7.51 8.05 -14.17
CA VAL A 74 8.77 7.42 -14.61
C VAL A 74 9.75 7.36 -13.44
N GLU A 75 9.88 8.46 -12.70
CA GLU A 75 10.76 8.53 -11.53
C GLU A 75 10.27 7.57 -10.42
N PHE A 76 8.97 7.47 -10.25
CA PHE A 76 8.40 6.51 -9.29
C PHE A 76 8.75 5.07 -9.67
N GLY A 77 8.69 4.74 -10.97
CA GLY A 77 9.10 3.44 -11.46
C GLY A 77 10.56 3.12 -11.15
N ILE A 78 11.46 4.09 -11.39
CA ILE A 78 12.88 3.93 -11.09
C ILE A 78 13.09 3.73 -9.59
N PHE A 79 12.46 4.56 -8.75
CA PHE A 79 12.53 4.42 -7.30
C PHE A 79 12.04 3.04 -6.85
N THR A 80 10.92 2.58 -7.42
CA THR A 80 10.33 1.28 -7.08
C THR A 80 11.30 0.14 -7.36
N ILE A 81 11.84 0.08 -8.56
CA ILE A 81 12.78 -0.99 -8.95
C ILE A 81 14.04 -0.96 -8.09
N ASP A 82 14.53 0.24 -7.78
CA ASP A 82 15.69 0.40 -6.89
C ASP A 82 15.41 -0.14 -5.48
N LYS A 83 14.19 0.05 -4.97
CA LYS A 83 13.82 -0.35 -3.61
C LYS A 83 13.47 -1.82 -3.48
N ILE A 84 12.68 -2.36 -4.39
CA ILE A 84 12.16 -3.73 -4.27
C ILE A 84 12.82 -4.73 -5.22
N GLY A 85 13.49 -4.25 -6.26
CA GLY A 85 14.14 -5.10 -7.27
C GLY A 85 13.19 -5.59 -8.35
N ASP A 86 13.77 -6.02 -9.47
CA ASP A 86 13.02 -6.49 -10.64
C ASP A 86 12.17 -7.73 -10.33
N ASP A 87 12.72 -8.69 -9.59
CA ASP A 87 12.02 -9.95 -9.31
C ASP A 87 10.75 -9.72 -8.51
N LYS A 88 10.83 -8.88 -7.48
CA LYS A 88 9.66 -8.56 -6.67
C LYS A 88 8.63 -7.79 -7.47
N PHE A 89 9.08 -6.88 -8.31
CA PHE A 89 8.18 -6.12 -9.18
C PHE A 89 7.44 -7.07 -10.15
N ASP A 90 8.15 -8.01 -10.75
CA ASP A 90 7.55 -9.01 -11.65
C ASP A 90 6.53 -9.88 -10.91
N GLU A 91 6.81 -10.28 -9.67
CA GLU A 91 5.85 -11.03 -8.85
C GLU A 91 4.57 -10.23 -8.62
N LEU A 92 4.69 -8.93 -8.34
CA LEU A 92 3.53 -8.06 -8.17
C LEU A 92 2.71 -7.96 -9.46
N ILE A 93 3.37 -7.84 -10.61
CA ILE A 93 2.69 -7.79 -11.91
C ILE A 93 1.92 -9.09 -12.17
N GLU A 94 2.53 -10.25 -11.92
CA GLU A 94 1.85 -11.53 -12.06
C GLU A 94 0.62 -11.61 -11.14
N LYS A 95 0.78 -11.24 -9.89
CA LYS A 95 -0.31 -11.25 -8.91
C LYS A 95 -1.44 -10.31 -9.32
N ARG A 96 -1.11 -9.13 -9.86
CA ARG A 96 -2.08 -8.17 -10.37
C ARG A 96 -2.98 -8.79 -11.45
N ASN A 97 -2.39 -9.65 -12.28
CA ASN A 97 -3.09 -10.23 -13.43
C ASN A 97 -4.02 -11.39 -13.05
N CYS A 98 -4.04 -11.80 -11.80
CA CYS A 98 -4.95 -12.84 -11.34
C CYS A 98 -6.41 -12.39 -11.50
N ILE A 99 -7.22 -13.20 -12.18
CA ILE A 99 -8.63 -12.90 -12.44
C ILE A 99 -9.59 -13.61 -11.52
N ASP A 100 -9.08 -14.46 -10.62
CA ASP A 100 -9.91 -15.19 -9.67
C ASP A 100 -10.52 -14.22 -8.67
N LYS A 101 -11.67 -14.63 -8.11
CA LYS A 101 -12.34 -13.81 -7.11
C LYS A 101 -11.45 -13.70 -5.86
N PHE A 102 -11.26 -12.47 -5.38
CA PHE A 102 -10.47 -12.21 -4.17
C PHE A 102 -11.36 -12.27 -2.93
N ASP A 103 -10.92 -13.00 -1.91
CA ASP A 103 -11.66 -13.15 -0.65
C ASP A 103 -11.33 -12.01 0.30
N TRP A 104 -12.16 -10.97 0.29
CA TRP A 104 -11.97 -9.79 1.12
C TRP A 104 -12.20 -10.03 2.62
N GLU A 105 -13.08 -10.98 2.98
CA GLU A 105 -13.30 -11.33 4.39
C GLU A 105 -12.03 -11.95 4.98
N GLU A 106 -11.45 -12.93 4.28
CA GLU A 106 -10.20 -13.55 4.71
C GLU A 106 -9.07 -12.54 4.78
N GLU A 107 -8.97 -11.65 3.79
CA GLU A 107 -7.93 -10.62 3.75
C GLU A 107 -8.08 -9.63 4.91
N ALA A 108 -9.29 -9.18 5.20
CA ALA A 108 -9.52 -8.27 6.32
C ALA A 108 -9.12 -8.93 7.65
N ASP A 109 -9.44 -10.21 7.82
CA ASP A 109 -9.06 -10.96 9.02
C ASP A 109 -7.55 -11.09 9.14
N ARG A 110 -6.86 -11.40 8.05
CA ARG A 110 -5.40 -11.52 8.00
C ARG A 110 -4.72 -10.21 8.40
N LEU A 111 -5.17 -9.10 7.83
CA LEU A 111 -4.59 -7.79 8.12
C LEU A 111 -4.90 -7.33 9.54
N LYS A 112 -6.06 -7.71 10.07
CA LYS A 112 -6.42 -7.41 11.46
C LYS A 112 -5.46 -8.09 12.44
N VAL A 113 -5.10 -9.34 12.18
CA VAL A 113 -4.11 -10.06 13.00
C VAL A 113 -2.77 -9.32 12.97
N ILE A 114 -2.29 -8.95 11.79
CA ILE A 114 -1.03 -8.20 11.65
C ILE A 114 -1.09 -6.88 12.41
N ALA A 115 -2.17 -6.12 12.26
CA ALA A 115 -2.33 -4.83 12.93
C ALA A 115 -2.33 -4.98 14.45
N LYS A 116 -2.95 -6.04 14.98
CA LYS A 116 -2.93 -6.33 16.42
C LYS A 116 -1.53 -6.68 16.91
N GLU A 117 -0.80 -7.49 16.17
CA GLU A 117 0.56 -7.88 16.52
C GLU A 117 1.50 -6.68 16.56
N GLU A 118 1.25 -5.68 15.71
CA GLU A 118 2.03 -4.45 15.65
C GLU A 118 1.52 -3.36 16.62
N GLY A 119 0.50 -3.65 17.38
CA GLY A 119 -0.04 -2.71 18.36
C GLY A 119 -0.83 -1.55 17.77
N LEU A 120 -1.34 -1.69 16.55
CA LEU A 120 -2.09 -0.62 15.86
C LEU A 120 -3.57 -0.60 16.20
N ILE A 121 -4.07 -1.70 16.72
CA ILE A 121 -5.47 -1.82 17.16
C ILE A 121 -5.56 -2.69 18.42
#